data_b87fb4cdc8ca60704fbde00bc8b4d0f0
#
_entry.id   b87fb4cdc8ca60704fbde00bc8b4d0f0
#
_cell.length_a   1.000
_cell.length_b   1.000
_cell.length_c   1.000
_cell.angle_alpha   90.00
_cell.angle_beta   90.00
_cell.angle_gamma   90.00
#
_symmetry.space_group_name_H-M   'P 1'
#
loop_
_entity.id
_entity.type
_entity.pdbx_description
1 polymer ?
#
loop_
_entity_poly.entity_id
_entity_poly.type
_entity_poly.pdbx_seq_one_letter_code
_entity_poly.pdbx_strand_id
1 'polypeptide(L)'
;MHVTVYSKPDCPSCTNAKMLLASRGIGYNELKLNEDFTRENLLELFPSAKSFPVIVVDGFNIGGFEQLRQRLDEDFKPTTQKLLTEGEWNGR
;
A
#
# COMPACT_ATOMS: atom_id res chain seq x y z
N MET A 1 -5.41 -2.25 11.68
CA MET A 1 -5.34 -2.32 10.21
C MET A 1 -4.71 -3.66 9.84
N HIS A 2 -5.40 -4.44 9.04
CA HIS A 2 -4.92 -5.74 8.59
C HIS A 2 -4.46 -5.61 7.14
N VAL A 3 -3.16 -5.76 6.91
CA VAL A 3 -2.58 -5.49 5.59
C VAL A 3 -2.01 -6.77 4.99
N THR A 4 -2.35 -7.03 3.75
CA THR A 4 -1.80 -8.13 2.96
C THR A 4 -1.21 -7.55 1.67
N VAL A 5 0.02 -7.97 1.34
CA VAL A 5 0.72 -7.52 0.14
C VAL A 5 0.86 -8.73 -0.79
N TYR A 6 0.22 -8.65 -1.95
CA TYR A 6 0.40 -9.65 -3.01
C TYR A 6 1.53 -9.18 -3.90
N SER A 7 2.64 -9.90 -3.89
CA SER A 7 3.86 -9.48 -4.55
C SER A 7 4.29 -10.48 -5.62
N LYS A 8 5.28 -10.09 -6.42
CA LYS A 8 5.90 -10.96 -7.41
C LYS A 8 7.41 -10.74 -7.41
N PRO A 9 8.18 -11.67 -8.01
CA PRO A 9 9.63 -11.48 -8.13
C PRO A 9 9.97 -10.26 -8.98
N ASP A 10 11.12 -9.67 -8.70
CA ASP A 10 11.67 -8.55 -9.48
C ASP A 10 10.70 -7.39 -9.62
N CYS A 11 10.09 -7.02 -8.50
CA CYS A 11 9.11 -5.95 -8.46
C CYS A 11 9.57 -4.86 -7.49
N PRO A 12 10.19 -3.78 -8.01
CA PRO A 12 10.64 -2.70 -7.12
C PRO A 12 9.51 -2.07 -6.33
N SER A 13 8.33 -1.91 -6.94
CA SER A 13 7.19 -1.35 -6.24
C SER A 13 6.74 -2.23 -5.08
N CYS A 14 6.82 -3.55 -5.25
CA CYS A 14 6.49 -4.48 -4.17
C CYS A 14 7.45 -4.29 -3.00
N THR A 15 8.75 -4.19 -3.31
CA THR A 15 9.76 -3.95 -2.29
C THR A 15 9.52 -2.62 -1.59
N ASN A 16 9.23 -1.57 -2.35
CA ASN A 16 8.96 -0.25 -1.78
C ASN A 16 7.75 -0.28 -0.87
N ALA A 17 6.70 -1.00 -1.25
CA ALA A 17 5.51 -1.10 -0.41
C ALA A 17 5.83 -1.77 0.92
N LYS A 18 6.58 -2.85 0.88
CA LYS A 18 6.96 -3.55 2.10
C LYS A 18 7.84 -2.69 2.98
N MET A 19 8.79 -1.97 2.39
CA MET A 19 9.67 -1.08 3.14
C MET A 19 8.88 0.06 3.78
N LEU A 20 7.90 0.59 3.05
CA LEU A 20 7.06 1.66 3.59
C LEU A 20 6.29 1.19 4.81
N LEU A 21 5.67 0.02 4.71
CA LEU A 21 4.93 -0.55 5.84
C LEU A 21 5.84 -0.76 7.04
N ALA A 22 7.01 -1.33 6.81
CA ALA A 22 7.97 -1.57 7.88
C ALA A 22 8.42 -0.26 8.52
N SER A 23 8.65 0.77 7.74
CA SER A 23 9.10 2.05 8.25
C SER A 23 8.06 2.73 9.12
N ARG A 24 6.78 2.39 8.92
CA ARG A 24 5.69 2.94 9.70
C ARG A 24 5.30 2.04 10.87
N GLY A 25 6.02 0.94 11.07
CA GLY A 25 5.72 0.00 12.15
C GLY A 25 4.45 -0.80 11.94
N ILE A 26 4.01 -0.96 10.68
CA ILE A 26 2.78 -1.66 10.36
C ILE A 26 3.12 -3.09 9.96
N GLY A 27 2.57 -4.06 10.69
CA GLY A 27 2.71 -5.46 10.33
C GLY A 27 1.88 -5.78 9.10
N TYR A 28 2.36 -6.72 8.30
CA TYR A 28 1.65 -7.14 7.10
C TYR A 28 1.96 -8.59 6.79
N ASN A 29 1.09 -9.20 5.98
CA ASN A 29 1.33 -10.52 5.41
C ASN A 29 1.77 -10.34 3.97
N GLU A 30 2.78 -11.09 3.56
CA GLU A 30 3.22 -11.08 2.17
C GLU A 30 2.87 -12.42 1.54
N LEU A 31 2.16 -12.37 0.41
CA LEU A 31 1.87 -13.56 -0.40
C LEU A 31 2.57 -13.39 -1.73
N LYS A 32 3.27 -14.44 -2.17
CA LYS A 32 4.14 -14.37 -3.34
C LYS A 32 3.53 -15.12 -4.50
N LEU A 33 3.57 -14.49 -5.66
CA LEU A 33 3.04 -15.07 -6.90
C LEU A 33 3.71 -16.41 -7.20
N ASN A 34 2.89 -17.40 -7.51
CA ASN A 34 3.29 -18.77 -7.84
C ASN A 34 3.90 -19.54 -6.67
N GLU A 35 3.96 -18.95 -5.48
CA GLU A 35 4.29 -19.67 -4.26
C GLU A 35 3.06 -19.79 -3.36
N ASP A 36 2.38 -18.67 -3.16
CA ASP A 36 1.23 -18.60 -2.25
C ASP A 36 -0.08 -18.42 -2.98
N PHE A 37 -0.04 -17.96 -4.22
CA PHE A 37 -1.25 -17.75 -5.03
C PHE A 37 -0.86 -17.75 -6.51
N THR A 38 -1.86 -17.90 -7.37
CA THR A 38 -1.66 -17.74 -8.81
C THR A 38 -2.33 -16.45 -9.27
N ARG A 39 -1.97 -16.01 -10.47
CA ARG A 39 -2.61 -14.81 -11.04
C ARG A 39 -4.12 -15.00 -11.13
N GLU A 40 -4.56 -16.21 -11.52
CA GLU A 40 -5.99 -16.51 -11.61
C GLU A 40 -6.68 -16.39 -10.26
N ASN A 41 -6.05 -16.91 -9.20
CA ASN A 41 -6.61 -16.79 -7.85
C ASN A 41 -6.78 -15.32 -7.46
N LEU A 42 -5.76 -14.51 -7.76
CA LEU A 42 -5.79 -13.10 -7.40
C LEU A 42 -6.93 -12.39 -8.12
N LEU A 43 -7.10 -12.66 -9.42
CA LEU A 43 -8.14 -12.01 -10.21
C LEU A 43 -9.54 -12.45 -9.80
N GLU A 44 -9.68 -13.68 -9.28
CA GLU A 44 -10.96 -14.11 -8.73
C GLU A 44 -11.33 -13.32 -7.49
N LEU A 45 -10.35 -13.06 -6.64
CA LEU A 45 -10.58 -12.30 -5.40
C LEU A 45 -10.71 -10.81 -5.67
N PHE A 46 -9.90 -10.30 -6.58
CA PHE A 46 -9.83 -8.86 -6.86
C PHE A 46 -9.79 -8.64 -8.37
N PRO A 47 -10.97 -8.67 -9.03
CA PRO A 47 -11.02 -8.54 -10.48
C PRO A 47 -10.44 -7.24 -11.03
N SER A 48 -10.39 -6.21 -10.20
CA SER A 48 -9.83 -4.92 -10.62
C SER A 48 -8.32 -4.83 -10.50
N ALA A 49 -7.67 -5.88 -10.00
CA ALA A 49 -6.21 -5.87 -9.85
C ALA A 49 -5.55 -5.84 -11.24
N LYS A 50 -4.64 -4.88 -11.44
CA LYS A 50 -4.02 -4.67 -12.75
C LYS A 50 -2.52 -4.86 -12.74
N SER A 51 -1.88 -4.62 -11.61
CA SER A 51 -0.43 -4.68 -11.51
C SER A 51 -0.04 -4.99 -10.08
N PHE A 52 1.23 -5.31 -9.90
CA PHE A 52 1.76 -5.57 -8.57
C PHE A 52 2.49 -4.34 -8.03
N PRO A 53 2.51 -4.17 -6.72
CA PRO A 53 1.87 -5.02 -5.72
C PRO A 53 0.36 -4.78 -5.67
N VAL A 54 -0.38 -5.76 -5.17
CA VAL A 54 -1.79 -5.58 -4.83
C VAL A 54 -1.86 -5.50 -3.31
N ILE A 55 -2.30 -4.37 -2.82
CA ILE A 55 -2.34 -4.11 -1.38
C ILE A 55 -3.79 -4.24 -0.91
N VAL A 56 -4.00 -5.10 0.08
CA VAL A 56 -5.33 -5.33 0.63
C VAL A 56 -5.33 -4.89 2.08
N VAL A 57 -6.21 -3.97 2.43
CA VAL A 57 -6.33 -3.44 3.79
C VAL A 57 -7.72 -3.74 4.28
N ASP A 58 -7.78 -4.51 5.38
CA ASP A 58 -9.05 -4.90 6.00
C ASP A 58 -10.01 -5.54 5.01
N GLY A 59 -9.46 -6.32 4.07
CA GLY A 59 -10.25 -7.05 3.07
C GLY A 59 -10.53 -6.29 1.79
N PHE A 60 -10.08 -5.04 1.68
CA PHE A 60 -10.34 -4.22 0.50
C PHE A 60 -9.07 -3.98 -0.30
N ASN A 61 -9.15 -4.16 -1.61
CA ASN A 61 -8.05 -3.86 -2.52
C ASN A 61 -7.94 -2.35 -2.66
N ILE A 62 -6.88 -1.77 -2.09
CA ILE A 62 -6.68 -0.32 -2.17
C ILE A 62 -5.80 0.09 -3.34
N GLY A 63 -5.25 -0.88 -4.07
CA GLY A 63 -4.41 -0.60 -5.23
C GLY A 63 -2.97 -1.01 -5.02
N GLY A 64 -2.05 -0.24 -5.57
CA GLY A 64 -0.63 -0.54 -5.50
C GLY A 64 0.11 0.36 -4.52
N PHE A 65 1.42 0.51 -4.77
CA PHE A 65 2.29 1.26 -3.87
C PHE A 65 1.84 2.72 -3.70
N GLU A 66 1.46 3.39 -4.79
CA GLU A 66 1.07 4.80 -4.69
C GLU A 66 -0.17 4.98 -3.82
N GLN A 67 -1.14 4.10 -3.99
CA GLN A 67 -2.35 4.15 -3.20
C GLN A 67 -2.06 3.88 -1.73
N LEU A 68 -1.16 2.95 -1.46
CA LEU A 68 -0.75 2.67 -0.09
C LEU A 68 -0.07 3.88 0.52
N ARG A 69 0.84 4.51 -0.21
CA ARG A 69 1.56 5.68 0.28
C ARG A 69 0.59 6.81 0.61
N GLN A 70 -0.36 7.06 -0.30
CA GLN A 70 -1.36 8.10 -0.08
C GLN A 70 -2.20 7.82 1.17
N ARG A 71 -2.60 6.56 1.34
CA ARG A 71 -3.43 6.20 2.48
C ARG A 71 -2.67 6.37 3.79
N LEU A 72 -1.41 5.99 3.83
CA LEU A 72 -0.61 6.13 5.04
C LEU A 72 -0.30 7.59 5.33
N ASP A 73 -0.05 8.38 4.31
CA ASP A 73 0.17 9.81 4.48
C ASP A 73 -1.07 10.48 5.06
N GLU A 74 -2.25 10.10 4.59
CA GLU A 74 -3.49 10.63 5.13
C GLU A 74 -3.67 10.26 6.59
N ASP A 75 -3.36 9.01 6.93
CA ASP A 75 -3.51 8.53 8.30
C ASP A 75 -2.54 9.19 9.25
N PHE A 76 -1.35 9.55 8.76
CA PHE A 76 -0.30 10.14 9.60
C PHE A 76 -0.18 11.64 9.44
N LYS A 77 -0.89 12.23 8.51
CA LYS A 77 -0.82 13.65 8.28
C LYS A 77 -1.33 14.42 9.49
N PRO A 78 -0.59 15.40 9.98
CA PRO A 78 -1.11 16.24 11.05
C PRO A 78 -2.36 16.94 10.57
N THR A 79 -3.33 17.02 11.41
CA THR A 79 -4.60 17.62 11.03
C THR A 79 -4.51 19.13 10.89
N THR A 80 -3.43 19.64 11.22
CA THR A 80 -3.24 21.06 11.04
C THR A 80 -2.87 21.36 9.60
N GLN A 81 -2.68 21.16 9.40
CA GLN A 81 -2.16 21.33 8.61
C GLN A 81 -2.45 21.69 7.83
N LYS A 82 -2.61 21.99 7.85
CA LYS A 82 -2.75 22.25 7.19
C LYS A 82 -2.68 23.06 7.34
N LEU A 83 -2.20 23.46 7.74
CA LEU A 83 -2.02 23.95 7.61
C LEU A 83 -1.54 24.48 7.65
N LEU A 84 -1.23 24.89 7.60
CA LEU A 84 -0.87 25.19 7.19
C LEU A 84 -0.50 25.53 6.88
N THR A 85 -0.31 25.87 6.71
CA THR A 85 -0.18 25.97 5.99
C THR A 85 0.06 26.20 5.75
N GLU A 86 0.29 26.58 5.80
CA GLU A 86 0.31 26.62 5.17
C GLU A 86 0.73 26.90 5.21
N GLY A 87 0.79 27.53 5.63
CA GLY A 87 1.08 27.55 5.01
C GLY A 87 1.79 27.77 5.30
N GLU A 88 2.12 28.06 5.41
CA GLU A 88 2.45 28.02 5.12
C GLU A 88 3.14 27.83 5.24
N TRP A 89 3.62 28.03 5.37
CA TRP A 89 4.01 27.70 4.97
C TRP A 89 4.37 27.68 4.76
N ASN A 90 4.63 27.96 4.88
CA ASN A 90 4.59 27.80 4.26
C ASN A 90 4.89 27.61 4.08
N GLY A 91 5.06 28.05 4.55
CA GLY A 91 5.05 27.69 3.80
C GLY A 91 5.29 27.57 3.69
N ARG A 92 5.70 27.79 3.50
CA ARG A 92 5.61 27.56 2.95
C ARG A 92 5.85 27.50 2.72
#